data_dea3b75cdc7499c1469d6d8c9d14e183
#
_entry.id   dea3b75cdc7499c1469d6d8c9d14e183
#
_cell.length_a   1.000
_cell.length_b   1.000
_cell.length_c   1.000
_cell.angle_alpha   90.00
_cell.angle_beta   90.00
_cell.angle_gamma   90.00
#
_symmetry.space_group_name_H-M   'P 1'
#
loop_
_entity.id
_entity.type
_entity.pdbx_description
1 polymer ?
#
loop_
_entity_poly.entity_id
_entity_poly.type
_entity_poly.pdbx_seq_one_letter_code
_entity_poly.pdbx_strand_id
1 'polypeptide(L)'
;MTRDKYTIKFTQPVISNKEGLQLATPEIVAKYIAKRLKTEIIADLGCGIGGQVIFFAKECKKVYAVERNPEKLEYAKRNCALYGVDNVEFILGDALSEDTKKKVADADIIFSDPARPLSEKERTLENLEPPITEIIKLYSDITPELAFHAPPQMPPERIGMDCEREYLSLNGQLNRLTLYFGALKECERSAIVIPGEERICSSNAPGIKEGVLFDYVYEPEPSVVKANLLGELARKIAETGKEILFYKGDEKRTLLTSSGLIDSPFFKDRYLVLGRTEMDISGIKEILKSEKAGKVVLRFDILPEKYWETRKKLEKDLSGTKTLHIFGFGDEVVVCEKIKS
;
A
#
# COMPACT_ATOMS: atom_id res chain seq x y z
N MET A 1 -13.27 -24.03 3.16
CA MET A 1 -12.27 -23.74 4.17
C MET A 1 -11.77 -22.30 3.93
N THR A 2 -12.28 -21.37 4.70
CA THR A 2 -11.80 -20.00 4.74
C THR A 2 -10.44 -20.04 5.44
N ARG A 3 -9.34 -19.88 4.67
CA ARG A 3 -8.02 -19.66 5.26
C ARG A 3 -8.10 -18.38 6.07
N ASP A 4 -7.82 -18.50 7.37
CA ASP A 4 -7.76 -17.36 8.28
C ASP A 4 -6.82 -16.30 7.71
N LYS A 5 -7.35 -15.12 7.41
CA LYS A 5 -6.59 -13.96 6.90
C LYS A 5 -5.47 -13.51 7.86
N TYR A 6 -5.39 -14.07 9.04
CA TYR A 6 -4.46 -13.69 10.12
C TYR A 6 -3.17 -14.52 10.16
N THR A 7 -3.08 -15.61 9.40
CA THR A 7 -2.00 -16.60 9.54
C THR A 7 -0.70 -16.24 8.81
N ILE A 8 -0.56 -15.06 8.18
CA ILE A 8 0.60 -14.77 7.32
C ILE A 8 1.24 -13.40 7.62
N LYS A 9 0.97 -12.77 8.75
CA LYS A 9 1.63 -11.50 9.07
C LYS A 9 3.08 -11.68 9.51
N PHE A 10 3.40 -12.80 10.17
CA PHE A 10 4.71 -13.08 10.74
C PHE A 10 5.15 -14.50 10.40
N THR A 11 6.43 -14.70 10.13
CA THR A 11 7.02 -16.00 9.83
C THR A 11 7.23 -16.85 11.09
N GLN A 12 7.28 -16.21 12.26
CA GLN A 12 7.32 -16.87 13.57
C GLN A 12 6.11 -16.46 14.42
N PRO A 13 5.70 -17.27 15.39
CA PRO A 13 4.63 -16.91 16.30
C PRO A 13 4.94 -15.63 17.07
N VAL A 14 3.94 -14.76 17.20
CA VAL A 14 3.99 -13.56 18.06
C VAL A 14 2.96 -13.65 19.16
N ILE A 15 3.31 -13.12 20.33
CA ILE A 15 2.42 -13.07 21.50
C ILE A 15 1.64 -11.75 21.42
N SER A 16 0.32 -11.85 21.45
CA SER A 16 -0.56 -10.69 21.35
C SER A 16 -1.98 -11.03 21.75
N ASN A 17 -2.75 -10.02 22.11
CA ASN A 17 -4.20 -10.11 22.03
C ASN A 17 -4.68 -9.94 20.56
N LYS A 18 -5.99 -10.16 20.34
CA LYS A 18 -6.58 -10.08 18.99
C LYS A 18 -6.39 -8.70 18.33
N GLU A 19 -6.53 -7.64 19.10
CA GLU A 19 -6.37 -6.26 18.63
C GLU A 19 -4.92 -5.97 18.20
N GLY A 20 -3.94 -6.30 19.04
CA GLY A 20 -2.53 -6.09 18.72
C GLY A 20 -2.10 -6.83 17.46
N LEU A 21 -2.55 -8.09 17.27
CA LEU A 21 -2.27 -8.83 16.04
C LEU A 21 -2.95 -8.21 14.81
N GLN A 22 -4.16 -7.68 14.95
CA GLN A 22 -4.87 -7.03 13.86
C GLN A 22 -4.17 -5.75 13.40
N LEU A 23 -3.67 -4.94 14.33
CA LEU A 23 -3.01 -3.67 14.07
C LEU A 23 -1.54 -3.82 13.65
N ALA A 24 -0.87 -4.90 14.04
CA ALA A 24 0.54 -5.11 13.75
C ALA A 24 0.86 -5.03 12.26
N THR A 25 1.95 -4.36 11.93
CA THR A 25 2.51 -4.26 10.57
C THR A 25 2.96 -5.64 10.08
N PRO A 26 2.61 -6.05 8.84
CA PRO A 26 3.11 -7.31 8.28
C PRO A 26 4.65 -7.35 8.26
N GLU A 27 5.23 -8.50 8.59
CA GLU A 27 6.69 -8.70 8.69
C GLU A 27 7.47 -8.19 7.47
N ILE A 28 6.99 -8.50 6.26
CA ILE A 28 7.66 -8.08 5.02
C ILE A 28 7.68 -6.55 4.86
N VAL A 29 6.62 -5.87 5.30
CA VAL A 29 6.55 -4.40 5.32
C VAL A 29 7.45 -3.84 6.40
N ALA A 30 7.42 -4.43 7.61
CA ALA A 30 8.27 -4.01 8.72
C ALA A 30 9.77 -4.14 8.40
N LYS A 31 10.16 -5.19 7.68
CA LYS A 31 11.54 -5.37 7.16
C LYS A 31 11.94 -4.25 6.19
N TYR A 32 11.06 -3.91 5.25
CA TYR A 32 11.33 -2.83 4.32
C TYR A 32 11.51 -1.49 5.05
N ILE A 33 10.60 -1.15 5.96
CA ILE A 33 10.68 0.09 6.76
C ILE A 33 11.95 0.13 7.61
N ALA A 34 12.35 -1.00 8.21
CA ALA A 34 13.57 -1.07 9.00
C ALA A 34 14.84 -0.81 8.18
N LYS A 35 14.92 -1.38 6.97
CA LYS A 35 16.02 -1.09 6.04
C LYS A 35 16.06 0.40 5.64
N ARG A 36 14.88 0.97 5.37
CA ARG A 36 14.73 2.38 4.96
C ARG A 36 15.13 3.36 6.06
N LEU A 37 14.90 2.99 7.35
CA LEU A 37 15.20 3.78 8.54
C LEU A 37 16.43 3.28 9.30
N LYS A 38 17.34 2.59 8.62
CA LYS A 38 18.57 2.09 9.23
C LYS A 38 19.44 3.23 9.75
N THR A 39 19.79 3.16 11.05
CA THR A 39 20.61 4.16 11.75
C THR A 39 21.32 3.52 12.96
N GLU A 40 22.07 4.31 13.75
CA GLU A 40 22.65 3.86 15.00
C GLU A 40 21.57 3.69 16.08
N ILE A 41 20.76 4.73 16.34
CA ILE A 41 19.76 4.77 17.39
C ILE A 41 18.40 5.24 16.83
N ILE A 42 17.39 4.40 16.95
CA ILE A 42 16.01 4.73 16.56
C ILE A 42 15.06 4.64 17.76
N ALA A 43 14.10 5.57 17.86
CA ALA A 43 13.01 5.49 18.83
C ALA A 43 11.68 5.22 18.13
N ASP A 44 10.99 4.14 18.54
CA ASP A 44 9.62 3.81 18.12
C ASP A 44 8.63 4.26 19.18
N LEU A 45 7.91 5.34 18.89
CA LEU A 45 6.94 5.97 19.79
C LEU A 45 5.54 5.38 19.58
N GLY A 46 5.18 4.43 20.41
CA GLY A 46 3.93 3.66 20.29
C GLY A 46 4.16 2.27 19.72
N CYS A 47 5.18 1.56 20.22
CA CYS A 47 5.65 0.30 19.65
C CYS A 47 4.63 -0.85 19.69
N GLY A 48 3.54 -0.72 20.42
CA GLY A 48 2.51 -1.74 20.53
C GLY A 48 3.06 -3.09 21.00
N ILE A 49 2.84 -4.13 20.23
CA ILE A 49 3.34 -5.50 20.52
C ILE A 49 4.77 -5.75 20.01
N GLY A 50 5.47 -4.71 19.54
CA GLY A 50 6.85 -4.80 19.06
C GLY A 50 7.04 -5.30 17.63
N GLY A 51 5.96 -5.31 16.83
CA GLY A 51 6.03 -5.84 15.46
C GLY A 51 7.03 -5.10 14.56
N GLN A 52 7.17 -3.79 14.70
CA GLN A 52 8.17 -2.99 13.98
C GLN A 52 9.52 -3.00 14.70
N VAL A 53 9.52 -2.92 16.03
CA VAL A 53 10.73 -2.92 16.88
C VAL A 53 11.67 -4.09 16.59
N ILE A 54 11.12 -5.29 16.41
CA ILE A 54 11.89 -6.50 16.06
C ILE A 54 12.79 -6.28 14.84
N PHE A 55 12.27 -5.59 13.82
CA PHE A 55 13.00 -5.39 12.57
C PHE A 55 13.90 -4.16 12.64
N PHE A 56 13.54 -3.12 13.38
CA PHE A 56 14.47 -2.05 13.71
C PHE A 56 15.68 -2.59 14.47
N ALA A 57 15.49 -3.46 15.46
CA ALA A 57 16.59 -4.06 16.23
C ALA A 57 17.56 -4.91 15.37
N LYS A 58 17.11 -5.40 14.23
CA LYS A 58 17.98 -6.14 13.28
C LYS A 58 18.79 -5.24 12.36
N GLU A 59 18.39 -3.99 12.19
CA GLU A 59 19.04 -3.05 11.26
C GLU A 59 19.79 -1.93 11.98
N CYS A 60 19.38 -1.57 13.21
CA CYS A 60 19.93 -0.49 14.02
C CYS A 60 20.76 -1.05 15.19
N LYS A 61 21.67 -0.25 15.75
CA LYS A 61 22.48 -0.67 16.90
C LYS A 61 21.70 -0.64 18.21
N LYS A 62 20.78 0.32 18.36
CA LYS A 62 19.92 0.47 19.54
C LYS A 62 18.52 0.90 19.13
N VAL A 63 17.51 0.38 19.83
CA VAL A 63 16.10 0.74 19.64
C VAL A 63 15.52 1.16 20.98
N TYR A 64 14.90 2.31 21.03
CA TYR A 64 13.99 2.69 22.11
C TYR A 64 12.57 2.28 21.72
N ALA A 65 11.93 1.41 22.50
CA ALA A 65 10.56 0.96 22.30
C ALA A 65 9.65 1.59 23.36
N VAL A 66 8.93 2.63 23.00
CA VAL A 66 8.04 3.38 23.90
C VAL A 66 6.61 2.88 23.72
N GLU A 67 5.94 2.55 24.82
CA GLU A 67 4.52 2.15 24.82
C GLU A 67 3.85 2.58 26.14
N ARG A 68 2.65 3.16 26.06
CA ARG A 68 1.89 3.61 27.23
C ARG A 68 1.13 2.48 27.93
N ASN A 69 0.82 1.42 27.22
CA ASN A 69 0.09 0.26 27.75
C ASN A 69 1.09 -0.79 28.27
N PRO A 70 1.12 -1.08 29.59
CA PRO A 70 2.08 -2.02 30.17
C PRO A 70 1.92 -3.44 29.64
N GLU A 71 0.70 -3.89 29.29
CA GLU A 71 0.46 -5.23 28.73
C GLU A 71 1.04 -5.34 27.32
N LYS A 72 0.82 -4.31 26.45
CA LYS A 72 1.40 -4.27 25.10
C LYS A 72 2.93 -4.24 25.16
N LEU A 73 3.49 -3.45 26.06
CA LEU A 73 4.95 -3.38 26.28
C LEU A 73 5.52 -4.75 26.70
N GLU A 74 4.81 -5.51 27.55
CA GLU A 74 5.23 -6.85 27.93
C GLU A 74 5.16 -7.83 26.75
N TYR A 75 4.15 -7.71 25.87
CA TYR A 75 4.14 -8.46 24.62
C TYR A 75 5.34 -8.11 23.74
N ALA A 76 5.69 -6.82 23.60
CA ALA A 76 6.84 -6.39 22.82
C ALA A 76 8.15 -7.01 23.33
N LYS A 77 8.40 -6.99 24.65
CA LYS A 77 9.57 -7.63 25.26
C LYS A 77 9.67 -9.11 24.92
N ARG A 78 8.57 -9.83 25.11
CA ARG A 78 8.52 -11.27 24.84
C ARG A 78 8.68 -11.59 23.36
N ASN A 79 8.10 -10.79 22.48
CA ASN A 79 8.25 -10.94 21.03
C ASN A 79 9.68 -10.66 20.57
N CYS A 80 10.33 -9.62 21.08
CA CYS A 80 11.75 -9.34 20.81
C CYS A 80 12.63 -10.52 21.26
N ALA A 81 12.40 -11.07 22.44
CA ALA A 81 13.12 -12.25 22.93
C ALA A 81 12.89 -13.48 22.01
N LEU A 82 11.66 -13.75 21.55
CA LEU A 82 11.34 -14.82 20.60
C LEU A 82 12.07 -14.66 19.27
N TYR A 83 12.27 -13.44 18.81
CA TYR A 83 12.99 -13.13 17.57
C TYR A 83 14.51 -12.98 17.77
N GLY A 84 15.02 -13.20 18.99
CA GLY A 84 16.44 -13.18 19.32
C GLY A 84 17.09 -11.80 19.20
N VAL A 85 16.37 -10.74 19.51
CA VAL A 85 16.90 -9.36 19.56
C VAL A 85 17.01 -8.91 21.01
N ASP A 86 18.14 -8.26 21.36
CA ASP A 86 18.51 -7.88 22.72
C ASP A 86 18.97 -6.41 22.85
N ASN A 87 19.04 -5.69 21.75
CA ASN A 87 19.46 -4.29 21.67
C ASN A 87 18.28 -3.30 21.78
N VAL A 88 17.23 -3.65 22.51
CA VAL A 88 16.00 -2.87 22.69
C VAL A 88 15.88 -2.38 24.13
N GLU A 89 15.75 -1.09 24.32
CA GLU A 89 15.39 -0.46 25.60
C GLU A 89 13.89 -0.19 25.63
N PHE A 90 13.17 -0.84 26.54
CA PHE A 90 11.72 -0.75 26.67
C PHE A 90 11.33 0.33 27.67
N ILE A 91 10.55 1.30 27.25
CA ILE A 91 10.12 2.45 28.03
C ILE A 91 8.60 2.43 28.19
N LEU A 92 8.12 2.22 29.42
CA LEU A 92 6.72 2.49 29.75
C LEU A 92 6.54 4.00 29.89
N GLY A 93 5.80 4.61 28.95
CA GLY A 93 5.64 6.05 28.92
C GLY A 93 4.70 6.54 27.83
N ASP A 94 4.27 7.78 27.99
CA ASP A 94 3.50 8.49 26.96
C ASP A 94 4.47 9.14 25.96
N ALA A 95 4.23 8.92 24.66
CA ALA A 95 5.00 9.51 23.56
C ALA A 95 5.04 11.05 23.61
N LEU A 96 4.01 11.69 24.17
CA LEU A 96 3.92 13.15 24.28
C LEU A 96 4.46 13.72 25.60
N SER A 97 5.08 12.91 26.46
CA SER A 97 5.63 13.39 27.73
C SER A 97 7.08 13.86 27.60
N GLU A 98 7.43 14.94 28.32
CA GLU A 98 8.81 15.42 28.45
C GLU A 98 9.75 14.37 29.07
N ASP A 99 9.23 13.49 29.94
CA ASP A 99 10.03 12.40 30.53
C ASP A 99 10.43 11.37 29.48
N THR A 100 9.50 10.97 28.59
CA THR A 100 9.81 10.11 27.45
C THR A 100 10.80 10.77 26.50
N LYS A 101 10.59 12.04 26.15
CA LYS A 101 11.50 12.81 25.31
C LYS A 101 12.94 12.79 25.84
N LYS A 102 13.12 13.02 27.13
CA LYS A 102 14.46 12.99 27.77
C LYS A 102 15.13 11.62 27.66
N LYS A 103 14.36 10.54 27.77
CA LYS A 103 14.88 9.16 27.69
C LYS A 103 15.35 8.75 26.30
N VAL A 104 14.85 9.38 25.25
CA VAL A 104 15.19 9.10 23.85
C VAL A 104 15.96 10.25 23.19
N ALA A 105 16.57 11.14 23.98
CA ALA A 105 17.20 12.37 23.50
C ALA A 105 18.44 12.14 22.62
N ASP A 106 19.00 10.93 22.58
CA ASP A 106 20.11 10.53 21.73
C ASP A 106 19.67 9.74 20.48
N ALA A 107 18.37 9.70 20.18
CA ALA A 107 17.88 9.03 18.98
C ALA A 107 18.20 9.83 17.72
N ASP A 108 18.75 9.13 16.70
CA ASP A 108 19.00 9.71 15.38
C ASP A 108 17.70 9.85 14.58
N ILE A 109 16.79 8.90 14.77
CA ILE A 109 15.49 8.85 14.07
C ILE A 109 14.38 8.65 15.08
N ILE A 110 13.30 9.41 14.93
CA ILE A 110 12.04 9.19 15.65
C ILE A 110 11.03 8.60 14.68
N PHE A 111 10.49 7.45 15.03
CA PHE A 111 9.43 6.76 14.28
C PHE A 111 8.16 6.67 15.13
N SER A 112 6.99 6.74 14.47
CA SER A 112 5.71 6.39 15.12
C SER A 112 4.71 5.82 14.10
N ASP A 113 3.93 4.82 14.54
CA ASP A 113 2.74 4.30 13.85
C ASP A 113 1.50 4.62 14.70
N PRO A 114 1.01 5.88 14.68
CA PRO A 114 -0.07 6.30 15.56
C PRO A 114 -1.37 5.57 15.23
N ALA A 115 -2.10 5.20 16.28
CA ALA A 115 -3.39 4.54 16.15
C ALA A 115 -4.44 5.51 15.60
N ARG A 116 -5.43 4.96 14.89
CA ARG A 116 -6.60 5.71 14.44
C ARG A 116 -7.79 5.42 15.34
N PRO A 117 -8.43 6.43 15.94
CA PRO A 117 -9.68 6.26 16.68
C PRO A 117 -10.77 5.67 15.79
N LEU A 118 -11.48 4.68 16.29
CA LEU A 118 -12.54 3.98 15.54
C LEU A 118 -13.79 4.84 15.29
N SER A 119 -13.95 5.92 16.06
CA SER A 119 -15.14 6.80 16.05
C SER A 119 -15.12 7.84 14.94
N GLU A 120 -14.01 8.05 14.25
CA GLU A 120 -13.88 9.18 13.34
C GLU A 120 -14.14 8.83 11.87
N LYS A 121 -15.01 9.64 11.24
CA LYS A 121 -15.41 9.49 9.83
C LYS A 121 -14.39 10.11 8.87
N GLU A 122 -13.71 11.19 9.27
CA GLU A 122 -12.70 11.86 8.46
C GLU A 122 -11.30 11.42 8.86
N ARG A 123 -10.43 11.29 7.86
CA ARG A 123 -9.03 10.86 8.03
C ARG A 123 -8.15 12.10 7.93
N THR A 124 -7.73 12.61 9.08
CA THR A 124 -6.78 13.72 9.17
C THR A 124 -5.57 13.29 10.01
N LEU A 125 -4.46 14.01 9.91
CA LEU A 125 -3.24 13.72 10.68
C LEU A 125 -3.38 14.14 12.15
N GLU A 126 -4.24 15.12 12.42
CA GLU A 126 -4.54 15.64 13.75
C GLU A 126 -5.35 14.66 14.60
N ASN A 127 -6.14 13.80 13.94
CA ASN A 127 -7.02 12.83 14.59
C ASN A 127 -6.31 11.49 14.88
N LEU A 128 -5.01 11.40 14.68
CA LEU A 128 -4.23 10.22 15.02
C LEU A 128 -3.82 10.26 16.50
N GLU A 129 -3.64 9.13 17.12
CA GLU A 129 -3.21 8.99 18.52
C GLU A 129 -1.87 8.26 18.64
N PRO A 130 -0.80 8.99 19.00
CA PRO A 130 -0.71 10.44 19.19
C PRO A 130 -0.77 11.22 17.87
N PRO A 131 -1.20 12.52 17.89
CA PRO A 131 -1.17 13.38 16.71
C PRO A 131 0.25 13.57 16.19
N ILE A 132 0.45 13.39 14.86
CA ILE A 132 1.77 13.54 14.22
C ILE A 132 2.34 14.95 14.44
N THR A 133 1.50 15.96 14.35
CA THR A 133 1.89 17.37 14.54
C THR A 133 2.45 17.64 15.95
N GLU A 134 1.89 17.01 16.99
CA GLU A 134 2.39 17.13 18.36
C GLU A 134 3.74 16.41 18.56
N ILE A 135 3.92 15.25 17.93
CA ILE A 135 5.22 14.56 17.96
C ILE A 135 6.27 15.41 17.25
N ILE A 136 5.99 15.92 16.05
CA ILE A 136 6.91 16.82 15.33
C ILE A 136 7.31 17.99 16.21
N LYS A 137 6.33 18.69 16.81
CA LYS A 137 6.59 19.84 17.68
C LYS A 137 7.46 19.49 18.88
N LEU A 138 7.26 18.31 19.47
CA LEU A 138 7.96 17.88 20.69
C LEU A 138 9.39 17.41 20.41
N TYR A 139 9.62 16.72 19.26
CA TYR A 139 10.88 16.01 19.02
C TYR A 139 11.78 16.65 17.96
N SER A 140 11.33 17.69 17.24
CA SER A 140 12.13 18.33 16.18
C SER A 140 13.41 19.03 16.66
N ASP A 141 13.56 19.27 17.96
CA ASP A 141 14.80 19.77 18.57
C ASP A 141 15.80 18.64 18.93
N ILE A 142 15.36 17.38 18.95
CA ILE A 142 16.24 16.21 19.08
C ILE A 142 16.82 15.88 17.70
N THR A 143 15.96 15.67 16.70
CA THR A 143 16.35 15.33 15.35
C THR A 143 15.30 15.80 14.33
N PRO A 144 15.70 16.28 13.14
CA PRO A 144 14.78 16.52 12.05
C PRO A 144 14.35 15.21 11.31
N GLU A 145 15.04 14.08 11.59
CA GLU A 145 14.81 12.78 10.93
C GLU A 145 13.62 12.07 11.59
N LEU A 146 12.43 12.42 11.13
CA LEU A 146 11.17 11.89 11.64
C LEU A 146 10.50 11.02 10.58
N ALA A 147 9.88 9.91 10.99
CA ALA A 147 9.10 9.07 10.10
C ALA A 147 7.79 8.63 10.76
N PHE A 148 6.69 8.70 10.00
CA PHE A 148 5.37 8.38 10.53
C PHE A 148 4.58 7.51 9.57
N HIS A 149 3.89 6.52 10.10
CA HIS A 149 2.80 5.91 9.34
C HIS A 149 1.55 6.79 9.40
N ALA A 150 0.85 6.85 8.28
CA ALA A 150 -0.39 7.61 8.12
C ALA A 150 -1.44 6.75 7.39
N PRO A 151 -2.73 7.15 7.40
CA PRO A 151 -3.78 6.42 6.69
C PRO A 151 -3.49 6.33 5.19
N PRO A 152 -3.39 5.12 4.60
CA PRO A 152 -2.96 4.96 3.20
C PRO A 152 -3.97 5.52 2.19
N GLN A 153 -5.21 5.77 2.59
CA GLN A 153 -6.23 6.39 1.73
C GLN A 153 -6.14 7.91 1.68
N MET A 154 -5.30 8.53 2.51
CA MET A 154 -5.13 9.98 2.51
C MET A 154 -4.45 10.42 1.20
N PRO A 155 -5.04 11.35 0.44
CA PRO A 155 -4.42 11.87 -0.77
C PRO A 155 -3.25 12.80 -0.43
N PRO A 156 -2.21 12.88 -1.31
CA PRO A 156 -1.01 13.68 -1.06
C PRO A 156 -1.32 15.17 -0.78
N GLU A 157 -2.34 15.70 -1.41
CA GLU A 157 -2.74 17.11 -1.33
C GLU A 157 -3.26 17.52 0.04
N ARG A 158 -3.72 16.54 0.85
CA ARG A 158 -4.17 16.78 2.23
C ARG A 158 -3.03 16.77 3.25
N ILE A 159 -1.80 16.48 2.81
CA ILE A 159 -0.62 16.47 3.66
C ILE A 159 0.16 17.75 3.38
N GLY A 160 -0.18 18.81 4.10
CA GLY A 160 0.39 20.15 3.92
C GLY A 160 1.79 20.35 4.54
N MET A 161 2.55 19.26 4.75
CA MET A 161 3.87 19.29 5.36
C MET A 161 4.98 19.02 4.33
N ASP A 162 6.15 19.59 4.56
CA ASP A 162 7.35 19.31 3.75
C ASP A 162 7.94 17.95 4.14
N CYS A 163 7.44 16.91 3.49
CA CYS A 163 7.87 15.53 3.70
C CYS A 163 7.75 14.71 2.42
N GLU A 164 8.46 13.61 2.34
CA GLU A 164 8.17 12.58 1.36
C GLU A 164 6.91 11.79 1.76
N ARG A 165 6.05 11.50 0.79
CA ARG A 165 4.83 10.70 0.96
C ARG A 165 5.01 9.39 0.22
N GLU A 166 5.43 8.33 0.93
CA GLU A 166 5.65 7.01 0.34
C GLU A 166 4.42 6.13 0.48
N TYR A 167 3.79 5.78 -0.63
CA TYR A 167 2.69 4.82 -0.69
C TYR A 167 3.23 3.43 -0.99
N LEU A 168 2.78 2.44 -0.22
CA LEU A 168 3.21 1.06 -0.32
C LEU A 168 2.06 0.17 -0.76
N SER A 169 2.28 -0.60 -1.84
CA SER A 169 1.44 -1.73 -2.22
C SER A 169 2.02 -3.04 -1.70
N LEU A 170 1.16 -3.87 -1.12
CA LEU A 170 1.48 -5.24 -0.71
C LEU A 170 0.56 -6.21 -1.47
N ASN A 171 1.15 -7.05 -2.32
CA ASN A 171 0.40 -8.03 -3.13
C ASN A 171 -0.77 -7.41 -3.89
N GLY A 172 -0.55 -6.30 -4.59
CA GLY A 172 -1.54 -5.61 -5.40
C GLY A 172 -2.61 -4.83 -4.61
N GLN A 173 -2.37 -4.56 -3.33
CA GLN A 173 -3.28 -3.80 -2.48
C GLN A 173 -2.55 -2.66 -1.77
N LEU A 174 -3.17 -1.49 -1.73
CA LEU A 174 -2.65 -0.36 -0.96
C LEU A 174 -2.62 -0.72 0.53
N ASN A 175 -1.44 -0.69 1.13
CA ASN A 175 -1.21 -1.16 2.49
C ASN A 175 -0.83 -0.03 3.46
N ARG A 176 0.12 0.83 3.07
CA ARG A 176 0.72 1.81 3.97
C ARG A 176 0.98 3.14 3.26
N LEU A 177 0.92 4.23 4.01
CA LEU A 177 1.51 5.51 3.69
C LEU A 177 2.54 5.81 4.79
N THR A 178 3.77 6.16 4.39
CA THR A 178 4.81 6.62 5.33
C THR A 178 5.22 8.04 4.95
N LEU A 179 5.34 8.90 5.95
CA LEU A 179 5.82 10.27 5.81
C LEU A 179 7.25 10.33 6.32
N TYR A 180 8.19 10.80 5.49
CA TYR A 180 9.60 10.94 5.86
C TYR A 180 10.02 12.41 5.84
N PHE A 181 10.67 12.84 6.92
CA PHE A 181 11.11 14.22 7.13
C PHE A 181 12.64 14.29 7.21
N GLY A 182 13.18 15.51 7.14
CA GLY A 182 14.61 15.75 7.22
C GLY A 182 15.37 15.11 6.07
N ALA A 183 16.54 14.53 6.32
CA ALA A 183 17.35 13.82 5.34
C ALA A 183 16.75 12.48 4.92
N LEU A 184 15.71 11.98 5.61
CA LEU A 184 14.96 10.81 5.19
C LEU A 184 14.10 11.08 3.94
N LYS A 185 13.76 12.34 3.65
CA LYS A 185 13.06 12.76 2.45
C LYS A 185 13.99 12.69 1.24
N GLU A 186 13.73 11.81 0.31
CA GLU A 186 14.49 11.68 -0.95
C GLU A 186 13.77 12.32 -2.15
N CYS A 187 12.43 12.42 -2.09
CA CYS A 187 11.59 13.04 -3.11
C CYS A 187 10.27 13.52 -2.48
N GLU A 188 9.42 14.17 -3.26
CA GLU A 188 8.13 14.64 -2.75
C GLU A 188 7.12 13.49 -2.53
N ARG A 189 7.13 12.54 -3.47
CA ARG A 189 6.21 11.39 -3.46
C ARG A 189 6.93 10.17 -3.99
N SER A 190 6.65 9.02 -3.40
CA SER A 190 7.15 7.75 -3.90
C SER A 190 6.10 6.65 -3.81
N ALA A 191 6.30 5.61 -4.60
CA ALA A 191 5.52 4.40 -4.54
C ALA A 191 6.47 3.20 -4.48
N ILE A 192 6.18 2.29 -3.55
CA ILE A 192 6.91 1.04 -3.36
C ILE A 192 5.99 -0.15 -3.55
N VAL A 193 6.48 -1.20 -4.19
CA VAL A 193 5.74 -2.44 -4.44
C VAL A 193 6.42 -3.60 -3.73
N ILE A 194 5.69 -4.29 -2.88
CA ILE A 194 6.15 -5.44 -2.12
C ILE A 194 5.28 -6.68 -2.45
N PRO A 195 5.86 -7.85 -2.63
CA PRO A 195 7.29 -8.18 -2.60
C PRO A 195 8.04 -7.68 -3.84
N GLY A 196 9.32 -7.56 -3.82
CA GLY A 196 10.14 -7.07 -4.94
C GLY A 196 10.92 -5.83 -4.56
N GLU A 197 10.41 -5.04 -3.62
CA GLU A 197 11.04 -3.79 -3.13
C GLU A 197 11.35 -2.81 -4.28
N GLU A 198 10.49 -2.80 -5.33
CA GLU A 198 10.62 -1.89 -6.47
C GLU A 198 9.99 -0.54 -6.16
N ARG A 199 10.78 0.52 -6.29
CA ARG A 199 10.40 1.88 -5.92
C ARG A 199 10.47 2.84 -7.11
N ILE A 200 9.53 3.77 -7.16
CA ILE A 200 9.49 4.88 -8.11
C ILE A 200 9.25 6.18 -7.34
N CYS A 201 10.04 7.22 -7.67
CA CYS A 201 9.98 8.54 -7.04
C CYS A 201 9.44 9.58 -7.99
N SER A 202 8.78 10.60 -7.43
CA SER A 202 8.38 11.78 -8.18
C SER A 202 9.60 12.51 -8.75
N SER A 203 9.41 13.03 -9.94
CA SER A 203 10.37 13.81 -10.70
C SER A 203 9.66 14.92 -11.45
N ASN A 204 10.33 15.61 -12.34
CA ASN A 204 9.73 16.54 -13.27
C ASN A 204 9.17 15.86 -14.54
N ALA A 205 8.80 14.57 -14.44
CA ALA A 205 8.18 13.89 -15.56
C ALA A 205 6.83 14.53 -15.91
N PRO A 206 6.52 14.68 -17.21
CA PRO A 206 5.19 15.09 -17.61
C PRO A 206 4.14 14.06 -17.16
N GLY A 207 2.88 14.47 -17.01
CA GLY A 207 1.78 13.56 -16.81
C GLY A 207 1.71 12.49 -17.90
N ILE A 208 1.12 11.35 -17.58
CA ILE A 208 0.90 10.29 -18.57
C ILE A 208 -0.03 10.81 -19.68
N LYS A 209 0.30 10.51 -20.93
CA LYS A 209 -0.52 10.87 -22.09
C LYS A 209 -1.77 9.99 -22.15
N GLU A 210 -2.90 10.58 -22.52
CA GLU A 210 -4.11 9.84 -22.87
C GLU A 210 -3.95 9.13 -24.22
N GLY A 211 -4.60 7.99 -24.38
CA GLY A 211 -4.56 7.20 -25.60
C GLY A 211 -5.84 6.41 -25.86
N VAL A 212 -5.92 5.84 -27.06
CA VAL A 212 -6.97 4.91 -27.46
C VAL A 212 -6.65 3.52 -26.94
N LEU A 213 -7.66 2.63 -26.93
CA LEU A 213 -7.47 1.22 -26.56
C LEU A 213 -6.56 0.52 -27.57
N PHE A 214 -5.53 -0.13 -27.07
CA PHE A 214 -4.64 -1.04 -27.81
C PHE A 214 -4.84 -2.50 -27.37
N ASP A 215 -3.98 -3.38 -27.85
CA ASP A 215 -4.08 -4.83 -27.65
C ASP A 215 -3.91 -5.27 -26.18
N TYR A 216 -3.24 -4.45 -25.36
CA TYR A 216 -2.98 -4.76 -23.95
C TYR A 216 -3.49 -3.67 -23.04
N VAL A 217 -4.06 -4.08 -21.89
CA VAL A 217 -4.41 -3.16 -20.80
C VAL A 217 -3.79 -3.64 -19.48
N TYR A 218 -3.54 -2.66 -18.60
CA TYR A 218 -2.84 -2.87 -17.34
C TYR A 218 -3.58 -2.16 -16.21
N GLU A 219 -3.74 -2.86 -15.08
CA GLU A 219 -4.07 -2.21 -13.82
C GLU A 219 -2.75 -1.85 -13.10
N PRO A 220 -2.40 -0.58 -12.94
CA PRO A 220 -1.21 -0.20 -12.18
C PRO A 220 -1.37 -0.54 -10.70
N GLU A 221 -0.23 -0.69 -9.99
CA GLU A 221 -0.23 -0.86 -8.55
C GLU A 221 -0.92 0.32 -7.84
N PRO A 222 -1.74 0.06 -6.82
CA PRO A 222 -2.47 1.12 -6.13
C PRO A 222 -1.57 2.19 -5.51
N SER A 223 -0.35 1.85 -5.10
CA SER A 223 0.64 2.81 -4.60
C SER A 223 1.04 3.83 -5.65
N VAL A 224 1.24 3.41 -6.91
CA VAL A 224 1.60 4.29 -8.04
C VAL A 224 0.46 5.26 -8.35
N VAL A 225 -0.77 4.75 -8.40
CA VAL A 225 -1.97 5.58 -8.64
C VAL A 225 -2.15 6.58 -7.50
N LYS A 226 -2.05 6.12 -6.25
CA LYS A 226 -2.29 6.96 -5.07
C LYS A 226 -1.23 8.04 -4.88
N ALA A 227 0.02 7.73 -5.22
CA ALA A 227 1.12 8.69 -5.22
C ALA A 227 1.07 9.67 -6.40
N ASN A 228 0.13 9.49 -7.36
CA ASN A 228 0.05 10.24 -8.61
C ASN A 228 1.37 10.21 -9.41
N LEU A 229 1.88 8.97 -9.66
CA LEU A 229 3.16 8.71 -10.34
C LEU A 229 3.01 7.97 -11.68
N LEU A 230 1.85 8.08 -12.33
CA LEU A 230 1.63 7.45 -13.65
C LEU A 230 2.54 8.04 -14.74
N GLY A 231 2.89 9.32 -14.65
CA GLY A 231 3.83 9.97 -15.56
C GLY A 231 5.24 9.40 -15.42
N GLU A 232 5.71 9.25 -14.19
CA GLU A 232 6.99 8.63 -13.87
C GLU A 232 7.05 7.16 -14.30
N LEU A 233 5.95 6.42 -14.12
CA LEU A 233 5.82 5.06 -14.61
C LEU A 233 5.93 5.01 -16.14
N ALA A 234 5.23 5.90 -16.86
CA ALA A 234 5.29 5.98 -18.30
C ALA A 234 6.71 6.32 -18.78
N ARG A 235 7.41 7.24 -18.13
CA ARG A 235 8.82 7.56 -18.42
C ARG A 235 9.74 6.34 -18.20
N LYS A 236 9.61 5.65 -17.07
CA LYS A 236 10.40 4.43 -16.77
C LYS A 236 10.18 3.34 -17.83
N ILE A 237 8.94 3.17 -18.29
CA ILE A 237 8.63 2.23 -19.37
C ILE A 237 9.22 2.67 -20.70
N ALA A 238 9.20 3.96 -21.03
CA ALA A 238 9.79 4.49 -22.26
C ALA A 238 11.30 4.25 -22.35
N GLU A 239 12.02 4.16 -21.24
CA GLU A 239 13.43 3.77 -21.19
C GLU A 239 13.67 2.34 -21.73
N THR A 240 12.66 1.49 -21.77
CA THR A 240 12.70 0.14 -22.38
C THR A 240 12.33 0.14 -23.87
N GLY A 241 12.12 1.31 -24.49
CA GLY A 241 11.68 1.44 -25.88
C GLY A 241 10.21 1.13 -26.12
N LYS A 242 9.41 1.06 -25.06
CA LYS A 242 7.96 0.82 -25.12
C LYS A 242 7.18 2.06 -24.70
N GLU A 243 5.96 2.20 -25.18
CA GLU A 243 5.05 3.28 -24.81
C GLU A 243 3.85 2.73 -24.06
N ILE A 244 3.45 3.42 -22.99
CA ILE A 244 2.22 3.16 -22.25
C ILE A 244 1.43 4.46 -22.14
N LEU A 245 0.10 4.36 -22.27
CA LEU A 245 -0.81 5.49 -22.28
C LEU A 245 -1.91 5.28 -21.24
N PHE A 246 -2.46 6.37 -20.74
CA PHE A 246 -3.67 6.30 -19.92
C PHE A 246 -4.86 6.06 -20.86
N TYR A 247 -5.61 4.98 -20.56
CA TYR A 247 -6.81 4.67 -21.35
C TYR A 247 -8.05 5.24 -20.69
N LYS A 248 -8.38 4.75 -19.50
CA LYS A 248 -9.56 5.18 -18.74
C LYS A 248 -9.37 4.99 -17.25
N GLY A 249 -10.12 5.77 -16.46
CA GLY A 249 -10.13 5.63 -15.01
C GLY A 249 -11.43 6.12 -14.38
N ASP A 250 -11.74 5.57 -13.22
CA ASP A 250 -12.77 6.01 -12.30
C ASP A 250 -12.21 6.06 -10.87
N GLU A 251 -13.04 6.36 -9.87
CA GLU A 251 -12.62 6.41 -8.45
C GLU A 251 -12.03 5.09 -7.93
N LYS A 252 -12.33 3.97 -8.58
CA LYS A 252 -11.96 2.61 -8.13
C LYS A 252 -10.87 1.97 -8.98
N ARG A 253 -10.71 2.41 -10.24
CA ARG A 253 -9.86 1.74 -11.24
C ARG A 253 -9.16 2.72 -12.15
N THR A 254 -7.96 2.34 -12.52
CA THR A 254 -7.17 3.00 -13.57
C THR A 254 -6.73 1.92 -14.55
N LEU A 255 -6.95 2.14 -15.84
CA LEU A 255 -6.43 1.29 -16.90
C LEU A 255 -5.46 2.06 -17.76
N LEU A 256 -4.31 1.46 -17.97
CA LEU A 256 -3.31 1.87 -18.94
C LEU A 256 -3.36 0.95 -20.13
N THR A 257 -2.84 1.39 -21.30
CA THR A 257 -2.87 0.62 -22.54
C THR A 257 -1.56 0.71 -23.30
N SER A 258 -1.23 -0.33 -24.08
CA SER A 258 -0.10 -0.36 -25.01
C SER A 258 -0.33 -1.31 -26.17
N SER A 259 0.38 -1.10 -27.29
CA SER A 259 0.33 -1.97 -28.46
C SER A 259 1.13 -3.27 -28.29
N GLY A 260 2.11 -3.30 -27.38
CA GLY A 260 2.93 -4.47 -27.10
C GLY A 260 2.90 -4.84 -25.62
N LEU A 261 3.03 -6.13 -25.32
CA LEU A 261 3.07 -6.59 -23.93
C LEU A 261 4.26 -5.97 -23.17
N ILE A 262 3.96 -5.32 -22.06
CA ILE A 262 4.92 -4.73 -21.13
C ILE A 262 4.94 -5.55 -19.85
N ASP A 263 6.14 -5.89 -19.40
CA ASP A 263 6.37 -6.45 -18.05
C ASP A 263 6.92 -5.38 -17.14
N SER A 264 6.28 -5.21 -15.97
CA SER A 264 6.71 -4.24 -14.97
C SER A 264 6.19 -4.65 -13.59
N PRO A 265 7.00 -4.53 -12.53
CA PRO A 265 6.56 -4.79 -11.16
C PRO A 265 5.51 -3.79 -10.68
N PHE A 266 5.34 -2.67 -11.37
CA PHE A 266 4.34 -1.64 -11.06
C PHE A 266 2.97 -1.93 -11.65
N PHE A 267 2.76 -3.10 -12.27
CA PHE A 267 1.45 -3.57 -12.70
C PHE A 267 0.93 -4.64 -11.75
N LYS A 268 -0.20 -4.35 -11.13
CA LYS A 268 -0.96 -5.31 -10.35
C LYS A 268 -1.47 -6.47 -11.21
N ASP A 269 -2.01 -6.14 -12.38
CA ASP A 269 -2.55 -7.10 -13.32
C ASP A 269 -2.35 -6.64 -14.78
N ARG A 270 -2.22 -7.61 -15.68
CA ARG A 270 -2.04 -7.42 -17.14
C ARG A 270 -3.09 -8.21 -17.89
N TYR A 271 -3.58 -7.66 -19.00
CA TYR A 271 -4.65 -8.27 -19.76
C TYR A 271 -4.42 -8.11 -21.26
N LEU A 272 -4.80 -9.15 -22.04
CA LEU A 272 -4.96 -9.09 -23.48
C LEU A 272 -6.40 -8.64 -23.78
N VAL A 273 -6.57 -7.66 -24.61
CA VAL A 273 -7.88 -7.19 -25.10
C VAL A 273 -8.40 -8.16 -26.12
N LEU A 274 -9.60 -8.68 -25.91
CA LEU A 274 -10.26 -9.62 -26.82
C LEU A 274 -11.37 -8.96 -27.64
N GLY A 275 -11.95 -7.88 -27.10
CA GLY A 275 -12.99 -7.15 -27.82
C GLY A 275 -13.51 -5.95 -27.04
N ARG A 276 -14.22 -5.10 -27.74
CA ARG A 276 -14.85 -3.88 -27.22
C ARG A 276 -16.29 -3.81 -27.73
N THR A 277 -17.21 -3.41 -26.88
CA THR A 277 -18.63 -3.24 -27.21
C THR A 277 -19.26 -2.17 -26.31
N GLU A 278 -20.51 -1.84 -26.55
CA GLU A 278 -21.33 -1.05 -25.64
C GLU A 278 -21.74 -1.86 -24.40
N MET A 279 -22.24 -1.15 -23.38
CA MET A 279 -22.69 -1.77 -22.11
C MET A 279 -24.06 -2.46 -22.28
N ASP A 280 -24.12 -3.46 -23.16
CA ASP A 280 -25.29 -4.30 -23.38
C ASP A 280 -24.97 -5.79 -23.24
N ILE A 281 -25.94 -6.56 -22.75
CA ILE A 281 -25.76 -8.00 -22.50
C ILE A 281 -25.51 -8.78 -23.78
N SER A 282 -26.11 -8.37 -24.91
CA SER A 282 -26.01 -9.09 -26.18
C SER A 282 -24.61 -8.98 -26.76
N GLY A 283 -24.11 -7.78 -26.95
CA GLY A 283 -22.77 -7.53 -27.48
C GLY A 283 -21.66 -8.13 -26.62
N ILE A 284 -21.80 -8.03 -25.28
CA ILE A 284 -20.87 -8.71 -24.39
C ILE A 284 -20.90 -10.22 -24.59
N LYS A 285 -22.08 -10.85 -24.70
CA LYS A 285 -22.20 -12.29 -24.87
C LYS A 285 -21.63 -12.78 -26.20
N GLU A 286 -21.72 -12.01 -27.26
CA GLU A 286 -21.11 -12.35 -28.55
C GLU A 286 -19.60 -12.53 -28.41
N ILE A 287 -18.93 -11.56 -27.78
CA ILE A 287 -17.48 -11.65 -27.52
C ILE A 287 -17.16 -12.83 -26.59
N LEU A 288 -17.93 -13.00 -25.49
CA LEU A 288 -17.71 -14.12 -24.57
C LEU A 288 -17.80 -15.50 -25.22
N LYS A 289 -18.76 -15.68 -26.14
CA LYS A 289 -18.94 -16.93 -26.87
C LYS A 289 -17.83 -17.17 -27.89
N SER A 290 -17.48 -16.16 -28.70
CA SER A 290 -16.41 -16.28 -29.71
C SER A 290 -15.06 -16.62 -29.03
N GLU A 291 -14.83 -16.10 -27.85
CA GLU A 291 -13.60 -16.30 -27.05
C GLU A 291 -13.62 -17.55 -26.17
N LYS A 292 -14.67 -18.38 -26.25
CA LYS A 292 -14.84 -19.61 -25.47
C LYS A 292 -14.77 -19.39 -23.98
N ALA A 293 -15.43 -18.32 -23.48
CA ALA A 293 -15.57 -18.05 -22.07
C ALA A 293 -16.43 -19.10 -21.36
N GLY A 294 -16.11 -19.42 -20.12
CA GLY A 294 -16.94 -20.23 -19.22
C GLY A 294 -17.31 -19.46 -17.96
N LYS A 295 -16.51 -18.48 -17.59
CA LYS A 295 -16.72 -17.64 -16.42
C LYS A 295 -16.37 -16.18 -16.71
N VAL A 296 -16.99 -15.25 -15.97
CA VAL A 296 -16.66 -13.82 -16.06
C VAL A 296 -16.37 -13.22 -14.71
N VAL A 297 -15.51 -12.19 -14.72
CA VAL A 297 -15.23 -11.31 -13.58
C VAL A 297 -15.63 -9.90 -13.98
N LEU A 298 -16.64 -9.34 -13.30
CA LEU A 298 -17.12 -7.99 -13.57
C LEU A 298 -16.20 -6.97 -12.90
N ARG A 299 -15.70 -6.03 -13.70
CA ARG A 299 -14.75 -4.99 -13.32
C ARG A 299 -15.30 -3.59 -13.65
N PHE A 300 -16.57 -3.35 -13.32
CA PHE A 300 -17.26 -2.07 -13.46
C PHE A 300 -18.10 -1.77 -12.23
N ASP A 301 -18.61 -0.56 -12.15
CA ASP A 301 -19.44 -0.17 -11.00
C ASP A 301 -20.82 -0.83 -11.12
N ILE A 302 -21.13 -1.65 -10.14
CA ILE A 302 -22.38 -2.41 -10.08
C ILE A 302 -22.79 -2.55 -8.61
N LEU A 303 -24.07 -2.38 -8.33
CA LEU A 303 -24.62 -2.57 -6.99
C LEU A 303 -24.35 -4.01 -6.53
N PRO A 304 -23.90 -4.21 -5.27
CA PRO A 304 -23.55 -5.56 -4.77
C PRO A 304 -24.66 -6.60 -4.94
N GLU A 305 -25.93 -6.22 -4.77
CA GLU A 305 -27.07 -7.08 -4.92
C GLU A 305 -27.30 -7.50 -6.39
N LYS A 306 -26.91 -6.68 -7.37
CA LYS A 306 -27.03 -6.97 -8.81
C LYS A 306 -25.85 -7.74 -9.38
N TYR A 307 -24.72 -7.80 -8.67
CA TYR A 307 -23.50 -8.42 -9.16
C TYR A 307 -23.73 -9.88 -9.62
N TRP A 308 -24.32 -10.69 -8.75
CA TRP A 308 -24.53 -12.11 -9.02
C TRP A 308 -25.60 -12.36 -10.08
N GLU A 309 -26.62 -11.53 -10.16
CA GLU A 309 -27.63 -11.61 -11.20
C GLU A 309 -27.04 -11.30 -12.58
N THR A 310 -26.31 -10.18 -12.70
CA THR A 310 -25.66 -9.78 -13.94
C THR A 310 -24.65 -10.83 -14.39
N ARG A 311 -23.83 -11.32 -13.47
CA ARG A 311 -22.87 -12.38 -13.76
C ARG A 311 -23.55 -13.65 -14.27
N LYS A 312 -24.63 -14.12 -13.63
CA LYS A 312 -25.41 -15.28 -14.09
C LYS A 312 -26.01 -15.08 -15.46
N LYS A 313 -26.52 -13.87 -15.77
CA LYS A 313 -27.06 -13.55 -17.10
C LYS A 313 -25.97 -13.63 -18.16
N LEU A 314 -24.77 -13.15 -17.90
CA LEU A 314 -23.64 -13.21 -18.84
C LEU A 314 -23.09 -14.64 -19.00
N GLU A 315 -22.99 -15.39 -17.89
CA GLU A 315 -22.47 -16.76 -17.90
C GLU A 315 -23.48 -17.79 -18.48
N LYS A 316 -24.76 -17.42 -18.58
CA LYS A 316 -25.79 -18.31 -19.14
C LYS A 316 -25.44 -18.67 -20.58
N ASP A 317 -25.47 -19.99 -20.90
CA ASP A 317 -25.16 -20.58 -22.19
C ASP A 317 -23.70 -20.46 -22.64
N LEU A 318 -22.76 -20.14 -21.72
CA LEU A 318 -21.33 -20.26 -21.97
C LEU A 318 -20.87 -21.70 -21.70
N SER A 319 -20.10 -22.27 -22.64
CA SER A 319 -19.61 -23.65 -22.56
C SER A 319 -18.08 -23.76 -22.58
N GLY A 320 -17.38 -22.63 -22.60
CA GLY A 320 -15.93 -22.57 -22.61
C GLY A 320 -15.27 -22.78 -21.24
N THR A 321 -13.95 -22.68 -21.19
CA THR A 321 -13.15 -22.89 -19.97
C THR A 321 -12.44 -21.65 -19.49
N LYS A 322 -12.36 -20.62 -20.34
CA LYS A 322 -11.67 -19.36 -19.99
C LYS A 322 -12.45 -18.54 -18.94
N THR A 323 -11.73 -17.87 -18.08
CA THR A 323 -12.29 -16.80 -17.22
C THR A 323 -11.92 -15.46 -17.83
N LEU A 324 -12.91 -14.69 -18.29
CA LEU A 324 -12.68 -13.39 -18.89
C LEU A 324 -13.08 -12.25 -17.94
N HIS A 325 -12.37 -11.14 -18.05
CA HIS A 325 -12.57 -9.94 -17.26
C HIS A 325 -13.28 -8.88 -18.09
N ILE A 326 -14.32 -8.27 -17.54
CA ILE A 326 -15.17 -7.30 -18.22
C ILE A 326 -15.00 -5.96 -17.52
N PHE A 327 -14.28 -5.04 -18.16
CA PHE A 327 -14.12 -3.66 -17.69
C PHE A 327 -15.19 -2.79 -18.33
N GLY A 328 -15.85 -1.95 -17.52
CA GLY A 328 -16.87 -1.01 -18.01
C GLY A 328 -16.59 0.40 -17.52
N PHE A 329 -16.70 1.37 -18.44
CA PHE A 329 -16.54 2.79 -18.20
C PHE A 329 -17.62 3.57 -18.94
N GLY A 330 -18.67 3.99 -18.23
CA GLY A 330 -19.87 4.56 -18.86
C GLY A 330 -20.53 3.53 -19.77
N ASP A 331 -20.73 3.88 -21.04
CA ASP A 331 -21.35 3.01 -22.05
C ASP A 331 -20.37 2.08 -22.75
N GLU A 332 -19.09 2.12 -22.44
CA GLU A 332 -18.06 1.32 -23.06
C GLU A 332 -17.68 0.10 -22.21
N VAL A 333 -17.56 -1.04 -22.85
CA VAL A 333 -17.09 -2.29 -22.25
C VAL A 333 -15.90 -2.84 -23.02
N VAL A 334 -14.88 -3.27 -22.27
CA VAL A 334 -13.71 -3.99 -22.79
C VAL A 334 -13.67 -5.38 -22.17
N VAL A 335 -13.65 -6.41 -23.01
CA VAL A 335 -13.52 -7.81 -22.60
C VAL A 335 -12.08 -8.24 -22.75
N CYS A 336 -11.52 -8.80 -21.69
CA CYS A 336 -10.09 -9.09 -21.60
C CYS A 336 -9.81 -10.48 -21.03
N GLU A 337 -8.71 -11.07 -21.44
CA GLU A 337 -8.12 -12.26 -20.81
C GLU A 337 -6.95 -11.86 -19.93
N LYS A 338 -6.96 -12.27 -18.65
CA LYS A 338 -5.86 -12.00 -17.74
C LYS A 338 -4.62 -12.79 -18.13
N ILE A 339 -3.51 -12.09 -18.31
CA ILE A 339 -2.20 -12.70 -18.59
C ILE A 339 -1.63 -13.21 -17.25
N LYS A 340 -1.29 -14.49 -17.21
CA LYS A 340 -0.65 -15.08 -16.02
C LYS A 340 0.77 -14.53 -15.88
N SER A 341 1.12 -14.20 -14.65
CA SER A 341 2.49 -13.82 -14.24
C SER A 341 3.39 -15.02 -14.31
#